data_420775c70f19fa0b1acf728594986d23
#
_entry.id   420775c70f19fa0b1acf728594986d23
#
_cell.length_a   1.000
_cell.length_b   1.000
_cell.length_c   1.000
_cell.angle_alpha   90.00
_cell.angle_beta   90.00
_cell.angle_gamma   90.00
#
_symmetry.space_group_name_H-M   'P 1'
#
loop_
_entity.id
_entity.type
_entity.pdbx_description
1 polymer ?
#
loop_
_entity_poly.entity_id
_entity_poly.type
_entity_poly.pdbx_seq_one_letter_code
_entity_poly.pdbx_strand_id
1 'polypeptide(L)'
;MVFEEDLRRLEPIIGHARALSLWRVYQYEDTDGRPDMEAAVALQLEKVLGLNPLSPDHCLSVPQASEADGPYVLGNVVAGNRALHRFGLCEDEFIQHAAIFGRSGAGKTNTVALLIRELVRHQKPFLIFDWKRN
;
A
#
# COMPACT_ATOMS: atom_id res chain seq x y z
N MET A 1 -15.14 -8.94 12.08
CA MET A 1 -15.88 -9.83 11.17
C MET A 1 -15.03 -9.94 9.90
N VAL A 2 -14.72 -11.15 9.43
CA VAL A 2 -13.74 -11.40 8.33
C VAL A 2 -14.09 -10.61 7.06
N PHE A 3 -15.36 -10.62 6.65
CA PHE A 3 -15.83 -9.93 5.45
C PHE A 3 -15.61 -8.42 5.47
N GLU A 4 -15.80 -7.76 6.61
CA GLU A 4 -15.58 -6.31 6.75
C GLU A 4 -14.08 -5.97 6.58
N GLU A 5 -13.22 -6.79 7.14
CA GLU A 5 -11.77 -6.59 7.04
C GLU A 5 -11.26 -6.81 5.61
N ASP A 6 -11.76 -7.85 4.96
CA ASP A 6 -11.44 -8.13 3.56
C ASP A 6 -11.96 -7.04 2.63
N LEU A 7 -13.13 -6.49 2.91
CA LEU A 7 -13.70 -5.40 2.15
C LEU A 7 -12.90 -4.11 2.33
N ARG A 8 -12.40 -3.81 3.54
CA ARG A 8 -11.49 -2.68 3.79
C ARG A 8 -10.19 -2.81 3.00
N ARG A 9 -9.65 -4.02 2.88
CA ARG A 9 -8.45 -4.29 2.09
C ARG A 9 -8.68 -4.09 0.59
N LEU A 10 -9.89 -4.38 0.11
CA LEU A 10 -10.28 -4.17 -1.29
C LEU A 10 -10.65 -2.72 -1.60
N GLU A 11 -11.09 -1.95 -0.64
CA GLU A 11 -11.62 -0.59 -0.84
C GLU A 11 -10.69 0.32 -1.66
N PRO A 12 -9.36 0.39 -1.40
CA PRO A 12 -8.44 1.21 -2.19
C PRO A 12 -8.39 0.83 -3.67
N ILE A 13 -8.81 -0.39 -3.99
CA ILE A 13 -8.74 -0.98 -5.34
C ILE A 13 -10.05 -0.82 -6.08
N ILE A 14 -11.17 -1.10 -5.42
CA ILE A 14 -12.50 -1.08 -6.03
C ILE A 14 -13.21 0.27 -5.87
N GLY A 15 -12.73 1.11 -4.97
CA GLY A 15 -13.28 2.41 -4.61
C GLY A 15 -14.35 2.33 -3.51
N HIS A 16 -14.43 3.39 -2.72
CA HIS A 16 -15.32 3.50 -1.55
C HIS A 16 -16.81 3.21 -1.88
N ALA A 17 -17.33 3.78 -2.96
CA ALA A 17 -18.73 3.59 -3.34
C ALA A 17 -19.08 2.12 -3.60
N ARG A 18 -18.17 1.37 -4.22
CA ARG A 18 -18.36 -0.04 -4.53
C ARG A 18 -18.21 -0.93 -3.30
N ALA A 19 -17.25 -0.62 -2.44
CA ALA A 19 -17.08 -1.29 -1.14
C ALA A 19 -18.32 -1.12 -0.27
N LEU A 20 -18.85 0.11 -0.19
CA LEU A 20 -20.06 0.41 0.56
C LEU A 20 -21.30 -0.32 0.00
N SER A 21 -21.42 -0.45 -1.31
CA SER A 21 -22.50 -1.20 -1.95
C SER A 21 -22.42 -2.69 -1.61
N LEU A 22 -21.24 -3.29 -1.67
CA LEU A 22 -21.03 -4.69 -1.28
C LEU A 22 -21.34 -4.92 0.20
N TRP A 23 -20.93 -4.01 1.07
CA TRP A 23 -21.27 -4.07 2.50
C TRP A 23 -22.76 -4.04 2.75
N ARG A 24 -23.50 -3.15 2.07
CA ARG A 24 -24.95 -3.07 2.19
C ARG A 24 -25.62 -4.37 1.74
N VAL A 25 -25.24 -4.91 0.60
CA VAL A 25 -25.79 -6.18 0.11
C VAL A 25 -25.54 -7.29 1.12
N TYR A 26 -24.31 -7.41 1.64
CA TYR A 26 -23.96 -8.41 2.65
C TYR A 26 -24.80 -8.32 3.95
N GLN A 27 -25.17 -7.11 4.36
CA GLN A 27 -26.02 -6.93 5.55
C GLN A 27 -27.45 -7.44 5.35
N TYR A 28 -27.96 -7.38 4.12
CA TYR A 28 -29.32 -7.84 3.78
C TYR A 28 -29.36 -9.28 3.28
N GLU A 29 -28.18 -9.88 3.02
CA GLU A 29 -28.09 -11.26 2.56
C GLU A 29 -28.42 -12.24 3.71
N ASP A 30 -29.08 -13.32 3.37
CA ASP A 30 -29.39 -14.40 4.30
C ASP A 30 -28.15 -15.25 4.66
N THR A 31 -28.36 -16.21 5.56
CA THR A 31 -27.28 -17.08 6.07
C THR A 31 -26.66 -17.95 4.99
N ASP A 32 -27.40 -18.25 3.93
CA ASP A 32 -26.95 -19.15 2.86
C ASP A 32 -26.16 -18.39 1.78
N GLY A 33 -26.47 -17.13 1.53
CA GLY A 33 -25.78 -16.32 0.52
C GLY A 33 -24.50 -15.64 1.03
N ARG A 34 -24.37 -15.44 2.33
CA ARG A 34 -23.16 -14.80 2.92
C ARG A 34 -21.85 -15.52 2.62
N PRO A 35 -21.74 -16.87 2.75
CA PRO A 35 -20.52 -17.59 2.43
C PRO A 35 -20.07 -17.41 0.97
N ASP A 36 -20.99 -17.32 0.04
CA ASP A 36 -20.69 -17.10 -1.37
C ASP A 36 -20.11 -15.70 -1.62
N MET A 37 -20.64 -14.68 -0.94
CA MET A 37 -20.11 -13.33 -0.98
C MET A 37 -18.73 -13.24 -0.35
N GLU A 38 -18.51 -13.89 0.79
CA GLU A 38 -17.21 -13.97 1.45
C GLU A 38 -16.18 -14.66 0.56
N ALA A 39 -16.53 -15.78 -0.05
CA ALA A 39 -15.66 -16.48 -0.99
C ALA A 39 -15.33 -15.64 -2.24
N ALA A 40 -16.30 -14.90 -2.77
CA ALA A 40 -16.10 -14.03 -3.93
C ALA A 40 -15.14 -12.86 -3.60
N VAL A 41 -15.30 -12.22 -2.44
CA VAL A 41 -14.42 -11.16 -1.96
C VAL A 41 -13.02 -11.70 -1.69
N ALA A 42 -12.91 -12.86 -1.04
CA ALA A 42 -11.64 -13.53 -0.77
C ALA A 42 -10.88 -13.88 -2.07
N LEU A 43 -11.57 -14.44 -3.06
CA LEU A 43 -11.00 -14.74 -4.37
C LEU A 43 -10.52 -13.46 -5.10
N GLN A 44 -11.27 -12.38 -4.96
CA GLN A 44 -10.89 -11.09 -5.53
C GLN A 44 -9.61 -10.54 -4.88
N LEU A 45 -9.48 -10.66 -3.55
CA LEU A 45 -8.29 -10.29 -2.80
C LEU A 45 -7.08 -11.12 -3.25
N GLU A 46 -7.22 -12.43 -3.32
CA GLU A 46 -6.16 -13.32 -3.80
C GLU A 46 -5.68 -12.93 -5.21
N LYS A 47 -6.61 -12.69 -6.11
CA LYS A 47 -6.32 -12.34 -7.51
C LYS A 47 -5.63 -10.98 -7.65
N VAL A 48 -6.01 -10.01 -6.83
CA VAL A 48 -5.55 -8.63 -6.98
C VAL A 48 -4.32 -8.34 -6.12
N LEU A 49 -4.29 -8.86 -4.90
CA LEU A 49 -3.20 -8.63 -3.95
C LEU A 49 -2.15 -9.74 -3.96
N GLY A 50 -2.44 -10.88 -4.60
CA GLY A 50 -1.60 -12.07 -4.52
C GLY A 50 -1.55 -12.65 -3.09
N LEU A 51 -2.52 -12.30 -2.26
CA LEU A 51 -2.61 -12.70 -0.87
C LEU A 51 -3.56 -13.89 -0.75
N ASN A 52 -3.14 -14.93 -0.05
CA ASN A 52 -4.06 -15.98 0.36
C ASN A 52 -4.84 -15.50 1.59
N PRO A 53 -6.14 -15.20 1.47
CA PRO A 53 -6.93 -14.68 2.59
C PRO A 53 -7.08 -15.67 3.75
N LEU A 54 -6.76 -16.95 3.51
CA LEU A 54 -6.76 -18.01 4.52
C LEU A 54 -5.44 -18.10 5.31
N SER A 55 -4.43 -17.30 4.96
CA SER A 55 -3.17 -17.25 5.71
C SER A 55 -3.12 -15.98 6.55
N PRO A 56 -3.36 -16.04 7.86
CA PRO A 56 -3.42 -14.86 8.73
C PRO A 56 -2.07 -14.16 8.92
N ASP A 57 -0.96 -14.79 8.56
CA ASP A 57 0.34 -14.39 9.10
C ASP A 57 1.10 -13.29 8.35
N HIS A 58 0.68 -12.86 7.16
CA HIS A 58 1.53 -11.94 6.38
C HIS A 58 0.78 -10.92 5.50
N CYS A 59 -0.47 -10.62 5.80
CA CYS A 59 -1.24 -9.69 5.00
C CYS A 59 -0.99 -8.23 5.43
N LEU A 60 -0.03 -7.58 4.78
CA LEU A 60 0.01 -6.12 4.81
C LEU A 60 -1.24 -5.56 4.12
N SER A 61 -2.04 -4.81 4.86
CA SER A 61 -3.16 -4.08 4.26
C SER A 61 -2.63 -3.01 3.31
N VAL A 62 -3.32 -2.83 2.19
CA VAL A 62 -3.03 -1.71 1.30
C VAL A 62 -3.42 -0.42 2.02
N PRO A 63 -2.51 0.55 2.19
CA PRO A 63 -2.83 1.80 2.85
C PRO A 63 -3.87 2.57 2.04
N GLN A 64 -4.71 3.33 2.72
CA GLN A 64 -5.64 4.24 2.06
C GLN A 64 -4.89 5.41 1.39
N ALA A 65 -5.48 6.02 0.37
CA ALA A 65 -4.86 7.13 -0.32
C ALA A 65 -4.53 8.31 0.62
N SER A 66 -5.37 8.54 1.63
CA SER A 66 -5.16 9.57 2.65
C SER A 66 -4.02 9.26 3.61
N GLU A 67 -3.72 7.97 3.83
CA GLU A 67 -2.63 7.51 4.70
C GLU A 67 -1.28 7.49 3.98
N ALA A 68 -1.34 7.32 2.67
CA ALA A 68 -0.16 7.21 1.81
C ALA A 68 0.25 8.53 1.15
N ASP A 69 -0.55 9.60 1.27
CA ASP A 69 -0.27 10.88 0.62
C ASP A 69 0.62 11.76 1.51
N GLY A 70 1.76 12.13 0.97
CA GLY A 70 2.71 13.02 1.60
C GLY A 70 3.44 13.89 0.58
N PRO A 71 4.00 15.04 1.02
CA PRO A 71 4.69 15.99 0.15
C PRO A 71 5.94 15.42 -0.52
N TYR A 72 6.65 14.50 0.13
CA TYR A 72 7.88 13.86 -0.40
C TYR A 72 7.53 12.61 -1.18
N VAL A 73 7.32 12.75 -2.48
CA VAL A 73 6.80 11.69 -3.35
C VAL A 73 7.86 10.64 -3.67
N LEU A 74 7.63 9.41 -3.27
CA LEU A 74 8.55 8.29 -3.51
C LEU A 74 8.09 7.36 -4.64
N GLY A 75 6.81 7.38 -4.99
CA GLY A 75 6.28 6.51 -6.03
C GLY A 75 4.78 6.32 -5.93
N ASN A 76 4.34 5.10 -6.19
CA ASN A 76 2.95 4.70 -6.06
C ASN A 76 2.83 3.45 -5.20
N VAL A 77 1.73 3.34 -4.47
CA VAL A 77 1.30 2.10 -3.85
C VAL A 77 0.92 1.13 -4.95
N VAL A 78 1.46 -0.07 -4.89
CA VAL A 78 1.21 -1.13 -5.88
C VAL A 78 0.56 -2.31 -5.17
N ALA A 79 -0.55 -2.81 -5.70
CA ALA A 79 -1.17 -4.04 -5.26
C ALA A 79 -1.28 -5.01 -6.45
N GLY A 80 -0.65 -6.16 -6.33
CA GLY A 80 -0.44 -7.05 -7.46
C GLY A 80 0.32 -6.33 -8.57
N ASN A 81 -0.26 -6.25 -9.77
CA ASN A 81 0.33 -5.57 -10.93
C ASN A 81 -0.30 -4.18 -11.22
N ARG A 82 -1.05 -3.62 -10.26
CA ARG A 82 -1.72 -2.32 -10.45
C ARG A 82 -1.13 -1.26 -9.56
N ALA A 83 -0.76 -0.13 -10.15
CA ALA A 83 -0.53 1.09 -9.41
C ALA A 83 -1.88 1.68 -8.98
N LEU A 84 -2.02 1.98 -7.70
CA LEU A 84 -3.27 2.44 -7.09
C LEU A 84 -3.27 3.97 -6.95
N HIS A 85 -2.48 4.47 -6.06
CA HIS A 85 -2.38 5.89 -5.75
C HIS A 85 -0.95 6.26 -5.40
N ARG A 86 -0.69 7.55 -5.33
CA ARG A 86 0.62 8.10 -5.00
C ARG A 86 1.04 7.71 -3.58
N PHE A 87 2.33 7.45 -3.40
CA PHE A 87 2.96 7.25 -2.11
C PHE A 87 3.98 8.35 -1.86
N GLY A 88 3.84 9.03 -0.75
CA GLY A 88 4.76 10.05 -0.29
C GLY A 88 4.89 10.03 1.23
N LEU A 89 6.00 10.53 1.74
CA LEU A 89 6.24 10.68 3.17
C LEU A 89 5.80 12.06 3.65
N CYS A 90 5.29 12.12 4.87
CA CYS A 90 5.08 13.34 5.61
C CYS A 90 6.39 13.87 6.21
N GLU A 91 6.43 15.12 6.64
CA GLU A 91 7.64 15.72 7.19
C GLU A 91 8.07 15.01 8.49
N ASP A 92 7.13 14.66 9.33
CA ASP A 92 7.36 13.92 10.58
C ASP A 92 7.96 12.53 10.37
N GLU A 93 7.60 11.87 9.27
CA GLU A 93 8.18 10.59 8.89
C GLU A 93 9.59 10.77 8.30
N PHE A 94 9.82 11.87 7.59
CA PHE A 94 11.09 12.13 6.95
C PHE A 94 12.22 12.49 7.93
N ILE A 95 11.90 13.04 9.09
CA ILE A 95 12.88 13.34 10.14
C ILE A 95 13.29 12.11 10.97
N GLN A 96 12.62 10.99 10.79
CA GLN A 96 12.95 9.72 11.43
C GLN A 96 14.09 9.02 10.70
N HIS A 97 14.72 8.05 11.37
CA HIS A 97 15.77 7.25 10.76
C HIS A 97 15.17 6.31 9.71
N ALA A 98 15.72 6.34 8.52
CA ALA A 98 15.34 5.42 7.44
C ALA A 98 16.51 4.48 7.12
N ALA A 99 16.21 3.20 6.87
CA ALA A 99 17.17 2.21 6.45
C ALA A 99 16.70 1.56 5.13
N ILE A 100 17.62 1.47 4.15
CA ILE A 100 17.34 0.92 2.83
C ILE A 100 18.13 -0.38 2.67
N PHE A 101 17.41 -1.49 2.67
CA PHE A 101 18.00 -2.82 2.55
C PHE A 101 17.69 -3.45 1.19
N GLY A 102 18.57 -4.29 0.74
CA GLY A 102 18.39 -5.05 -0.49
C GLY A 102 19.71 -5.63 -1.01
N ARG A 103 19.61 -6.69 -1.81
CA ARG A 103 20.76 -7.30 -2.50
C ARG A 103 21.40 -6.32 -3.48
N SER A 104 22.60 -6.65 -3.96
CA SER A 104 23.25 -5.88 -5.04
C SER A 104 22.35 -5.83 -6.28
N GLY A 105 22.27 -4.69 -6.93
CA GLY A 105 21.39 -4.48 -8.09
C GLY A 105 19.90 -4.26 -7.79
N ALA A 106 19.46 -4.30 -6.53
CA ALA A 106 18.04 -4.13 -6.14
C ALA A 106 17.53 -2.67 -6.21
N GLY A 107 18.33 -1.72 -6.65
CA GLY A 107 17.90 -0.33 -6.81
C GLY A 107 18.06 0.54 -5.56
N LYS A 108 18.78 0.11 -4.52
CA LYS A 108 19.01 0.91 -3.29
C LYS A 108 19.49 2.34 -3.58
N THR A 109 20.48 2.47 -4.45
CA THR A 109 21.02 3.78 -4.85
C THR A 109 19.98 4.65 -5.57
N ASN A 110 19.11 4.04 -6.37
CA ASN A 110 18.01 4.76 -7.02
C ASN A 110 17.00 5.29 -5.99
N THR A 111 16.73 4.52 -4.95
CA THR A 111 15.86 4.96 -3.86
C THR A 111 16.48 6.14 -3.10
N VAL A 112 17.80 6.08 -2.80
CA VAL A 112 18.50 7.21 -2.16
C VAL A 112 18.47 8.45 -3.08
N ALA A 113 18.73 8.28 -4.37
CA ALA A 113 18.68 9.39 -5.33
C ALA A 113 17.29 10.02 -5.44
N LEU A 114 16.23 9.21 -5.31
CA LEU A 114 14.86 9.69 -5.27
C LEU A 114 14.61 10.56 -4.03
N LEU A 115 15.03 10.09 -2.86
CA LEU A 115 14.93 10.86 -1.59
C LEU A 115 15.68 12.19 -1.67
N ILE A 116 16.91 12.18 -2.19
CA ILE A 116 17.70 13.40 -2.38
C ILE A 116 16.99 14.38 -3.32
N ARG A 117 16.42 13.88 -4.41
CA ARG A 117 15.67 14.71 -5.37
C ARG A 117 14.48 15.40 -4.72
N GLU A 118 13.74 14.70 -3.86
CA GLU A 118 12.62 15.29 -3.13
C GLU A 118 13.11 16.33 -2.11
N LEU A 119 14.23 16.09 -1.40
CA LEU A 119 14.83 17.08 -0.51
C LEU A 119 15.23 18.36 -1.27
N VAL A 120 15.88 18.22 -2.42
CA VAL A 120 16.23 19.37 -3.29
C VAL A 120 14.98 20.11 -3.74
N ARG A 121 13.94 19.40 -4.15
CA ARG A 121 12.67 19.98 -4.61
C ARG A 121 11.99 20.80 -3.53
N HIS A 122 12.08 20.37 -2.29
CA HIS A 122 11.53 21.04 -1.11
C HIS A 122 12.52 22.00 -0.43
N GLN A 123 13.67 22.26 -1.07
CA GLN A 123 14.71 23.17 -0.55
C GLN A 123 15.20 22.80 0.87
N LYS A 124 15.20 21.51 1.19
CA LYS A 124 15.69 21.01 2.48
C LYS A 124 17.20 20.76 2.41
N PRO A 125 17.96 21.17 3.44
CA PRO A 125 19.38 20.88 3.52
C PRO A 125 19.61 19.39 3.77
N PHE A 126 20.66 18.83 3.16
CA PHE A 126 21.08 17.45 3.40
C PHE A 126 22.60 17.32 3.31
N LEU A 127 23.13 16.25 3.89
CA LEU A 127 24.53 15.91 3.83
C LEU A 127 24.66 14.44 3.43
N ILE A 128 25.57 14.14 2.49
CA ILE A 128 25.81 12.77 2.01
C ILE A 128 27.22 12.38 2.40
N PHE A 129 27.33 11.24 3.08
CA PHE A 129 28.60 10.55 3.26
C PHE A 129 28.63 9.33 2.36
N ASP A 130 29.36 9.40 1.24
CA ASP A 130 29.58 8.24 0.40
C ASP A 130 30.94 7.62 0.70
N TRP A 131 30.88 6.39 1.15
CA TRP A 131 32.03 5.61 1.58
C TRP A 131 32.70 4.85 0.44
N LYS A 132 31.99 4.69 -0.68
CA LYS A 132 32.50 3.99 -1.85
C LYS A 132 33.19 4.99 -2.78
N ARG A 133 34.49 4.80 -2.97
CA ARG A 133 35.17 5.37 -4.13
C ARG A 133 34.71 4.61 -5.38
N ASN A 134 33.88 5.22 -6.17
CA ASN A 134 33.65 4.80 -7.55
C ASN A 134 34.62 5.50 -8.47
#